data_f70eb66fb4dc3c5424f9c0509453126b
#
_entry.id   f70eb66fb4dc3c5424f9c0509453126b
#
_cell.length_a   1.000
_cell.length_b   1.000
_cell.length_c   1.000
_cell.angle_alpha   90.00
_cell.angle_beta   90.00
_cell.angle_gamma   90.00
#
_symmetry.space_group_name_H-M   'P 1'
#
loop_
_entity.id
_entity.type
_entity.pdbx_description
1 polymer ?
#
loop_
_entity_poly.entity_id
_entity_poly.type
_entity_poly.pdbx_seq_one_letter_code
_entity_poly.pdbx_strand_id
1 'polypeptide(L)'
;MNKWSKRQSKIMIVDDDPNLCHALGLRLRANHYKTLSTGDGYSALALAQKEHPDLVLLDLGLPGFATGAVVLKHMRTLPSLAPIPVIVLTGRDLRDYKQPMLELGAAGCFQKPVNDEELLDLIRVSLLPTA
;
A
#
# COMPACT_ATOMS: atom_id res chain seq x y z
N MET A 1 15.05 -8.88 23.77
CA MET A 1 13.94 -8.04 23.32
C MET A 1 12.88 -8.00 24.40
N ASN A 2 12.36 -6.81 24.71
CA ASN A 2 11.33 -6.63 25.72
C ASN A 2 10.01 -7.25 25.22
N LYS A 3 9.30 -7.98 26.07
CA LYS A 3 8.02 -8.60 25.71
C LYS A 3 6.94 -7.57 25.33
N TRP A 4 7.14 -6.32 25.69
CA TRP A 4 6.23 -5.22 25.36
C TRP A 4 6.60 -4.53 24.05
N SER A 5 7.75 -4.87 23.45
CA SER A 5 8.16 -4.30 22.17
C SER A 5 7.29 -4.84 21.05
N LYS A 6 6.63 -3.95 20.32
CA LYS A 6 5.85 -4.34 19.16
C LYS A 6 6.79 -4.58 17.98
N ARG A 7 6.47 -5.60 17.18
CA ARG A 7 7.13 -5.78 15.90
C ARG A 7 6.82 -4.56 15.03
N GLN A 8 7.84 -4.04 14.34
CA GLN A 8 7.60 -2.97 13.38
C GLN A 8 6.74 -3.48 12.22
N SER A 9 5.70 -2.75 11.89
CA SER A 9 4.88 -3.06 10.73
C SER A 9 5.66 -2.81 9.45
N LYS A 10 5.45 -3.68 8.48
CA LYS A 10 6.13 -3.66 7.18
C LYS A 10 5.16 -3.12 6.14
N ILE A 11 5.56 -2.05 5.46
CA ILE A 11 4.75 -1.42 4.42
C ILE A 11 5.43 -1.61 3.08
N MET A 12 4.69 -2.15 2.12
CA MET A 12 5.17 -2.30 0.75
C MET A 12 4.65 -1.14 -0.10
N ILE A 13 5.58 -0.47 -0.79
CA ILE A 13 5.26 0.63 -1.70
C ILE A 13 5.33 0.08 -3.12
N VAL A 14 4.23 0.19 -3.86
CA VAL A 14 4.14 -0.29 -5.25
C VAL A 14 3.92 0.93 -6.14
N ASP A 15 4.99 1.41 -6.75
CA ASP A 15 4.98 2.59 -7.60
C ASP A 15 6.21 2.55 -8.51
N ASP A 16 6.03 2.88 -9.78
CA ASP A 16 7.13 2.87 -10.75
C ASP A 16 8.00 4.13 -10.71
N ASP A 17 7.67 5.11 -9.87
CA ASP A 17 8.48 6.31 -9.66
C ASP A 17 9.46 6.07 -8.51
N PRO A 18 10.78 5.90 -8.80
CA PRO A 18 11.75 5.64 -7.74
C PRO A 18 11.94 6.81 -6.79
N ASN A 19 11.72 8.04 -7.25
CA ASN A 19 11.82 9.21 -6.39
C ASN A 19 10.70 9.23 -5.34
N LEU A 20 9.48 8.89 -5.77
CA LEU A 20 8.36 8.78 -4.86
C LEU A 20 8.59 7.66 -3.83
N CYS A 21 9.02 6.49 -4.28
CA CYS A 21 9.33 5.37 -3.40
C CYS A 21 10.39 5.74 -2.36
N HIS A 22 11.43 6.47 -2.79
CA HIS A 22 12.48 6.92 -1.89
C HIS A 22 11.93 7.89 -0.83
N ALA A 23 11.19 8.91 -1.27
CA ALA A 23 10.63 9.91 -0.37
C ALA A 23 9.64 9.32 0.63
N LEU A 24 8.72 8.47 0.17
CA LEU A 24 7.79 7.77 1.04
C LEU A 24 8.52 6.85 2.00
N GLY A 25 9.51 6.13 1.51
CA GLY A 25 10.31 5.23 2.34
C GLY A 25 10.98 5.95 3.49
N LEU A 26 11.59 7.10 3.23
CA LEU A 26 12.21 7.91 4.27
C LEU A 26 11.18 8.34 5.32
N ARG A 27 10.01 8.79 4.88
CA ARG A 27 8.95 9.26 5.76
C ARG A 27 8.40 8.13 6.63
N LEU A 28 8.16 6.98 6.02
CA LEU A 28 7.63 5.83 6.74
C LEU A 28 8.64 5.29 7.76
N ARG A 29 9.91 5.19 7.37
CA ARG A 29 10.95 4.73 8.30
C ARG A 29 11.13 5.71 9.47
N ALA A 30 10.98 7.01 9.22
CA ALA A 30 11.00 8.01 10.29
C ALA A 30 9.84 7.82 11.29
N ASN A 31 8.77 7.16 10.86
CA ASN A 31 7.61 6.84 11.71
C ASN A 31 7.64 5.38 12.19
N HIS A 32 8.81 4.76 12.19
CA HIS A 32 9.08 3.43 12.75
C HIS A 32 8.46 2.26 11.98
N TYR A 33 8.20 2.44 10.68
CA TYR A 33 7.78 1.36 9.80
C TYR A 33 8.98 0.78 9.05
N LYS A 34 8.94 -0.52 8.78
CA LYS A 34 9.82 -1.13 7.80
C LYS A 34 9.22 -0.94 6.42
N THR A 35 10.06 -0.78 5.40
CA THR A 35 9.58 -0.54 4.04
C THR A 35 10.24 -1.48 3.05
N LEU A 36 9.49 -1.83 2.03
CA LEU A 36 9.99 -2.45 0.82
C LEU A 36 9.25 -1.84 -0.36
N SER A 37 9.83 -1.88 -1.54
CA SER A 37 9.21 -1.27 -2.69
C SER A 37 9.45 -2.08 -3.96
N THR A 38 8.55 -1.91 -4.91
CA THR A 38 8.65 -2.50 -6.24
C THR A 38 7.95 -1.59 -7.24
N GLY A 39 8.34 -1.68 -8.50
CA GLY A 39 7.86 -0.77 -9.54
C GLY A 39 6.84 -1.35 -10.51
N ASP A 40 6.43 -2.60 -10.34
CA ASP A 40 5.45 -3.22 -11.24
C ASP A 40 4.53 -4.19 -10.52
N GLY A 41 3.39 -4.48 -11.14
CA GLY A 41 2.34 -5.26 -10.51
C GLY A 41 2.66 -6.73 -10.32
N TYR A 42 3.38 -7.34 -11.26
CA TYR A 42 3.75 -8.76 -11.13
C TYR A 42 4.73 -8.95 -9.98
N SER A 43 5.76 -8.10 -9.92
CA SER A 43 6.72 -8.12 -8.82
C SER A 43 6.04 -7.85 -7.49
N ALA A 44 5.03 -6.97 -7.47
CA ALA A 44 4.29 -6.66 -6.25
C ALA A 44 3.58 -7.88 -5.70
N LEU A 45 2.89 -8.65 -6.56
CA LEU A 45 2.18 -9.85 -6.12
C LEU A 45 3.14 -10.91 -5.59
N ALA A 46 4.25 -11.14 -6.30
CA ALA A 46 5.26 -12.09 -5.87
C ALA A 46 5.90 -11.68 -4.55
N LEU A 47 6.23 -10.38 -4.43
CA LEU A 47 6.86 -9.85 -3.21
C LEU A 47 5.92 -9.89 -2.02
N ALA A 48 4.63 -9.60 -2.24
CA ALA A 48 3.64 -9.67 -1.17
C ALA A 48 3.49 -11.10 -0.64
N GLN A 49 3.50 -12.09 -1.52
CA GLN A 49 3.42 -13.49 -1.12
C GLN A 49 4.65 -13.96 -0.35
N LYS A 50 5.82 -13.43 -0.71
CA LYS A 50 7.08 -13.78 -0.05
C LYS A 50 7.24 -13.07 1.29
N GLU A 51 6.98 -11.77 1.31
CA GLU A 51 7.32 -10.91 2.44
C GLU A 51 6.16 -10.67 3.41
N HIS A 52 4.93 -10.96 3.01
CA HIS A 52 3.72 -10.75 3.82
C HIS A 52 3.69 -9.37 4.48
N PRO A 53 3.64 -8.28 3.69
CA PRO A 53 3.58 -6.94 4.27
C PRO A 53 2.31 -6.77 5.10
N ASP A 54 2.37 -5.86 6.05
CA ASP A 54 1.22 -5.54 6.91
C ASP A 54 0.27 -4.55 6.24
N LEU A 55 0.77 -3.81 5.25
CA LEU A 55 0.00 -2.83 4.49
C LEU A 55 0.68 -2.57 3.15
N VAL A 56 -0.10 -2.26 2.13
CA VAL A 56 0.41 -1.94 0.79
C VAL A 56 -0.07 -0.55 0.38
N LEU A 57 0.87 0.29 -0.06
CA LEU A 57 0.58 1.53 -0.76
C LEU A 57 0.71 1.25 -2.25
N LEU A 58 -0.35 1.46 -3.02
CA LEU A 58 -0.46 0.96 -4.38
C LEU A 58 -0.81 2.07 -5.36
N ASP A 59 0.07 2.31 -6.33
CA ASP A 59 -0.20 3.24 -7.43
C ASP A 59 -1.12 2.58 -8.46
N LEU A 60 -2.11 3.34 -8.95
CA LEU A 60 -3.00 2.86 -10.02
C LEU A 60 -2.32 2.83 -11.38
N GLY A 61 -1.36 3.72 -11.61
CA GLY A 61 -0.74 3.91 -12.92
C GLY A 61 0.46 3.02 -13.20
N LEU A 62 0.48 1.79 -12.67
CA LEU A 62 1.59 0.88 -12.90
C LEU A 62 1.69 0.47 -14.38
N PRO A 63 2.92 0.27 -14.89
CA PRO A 63 3.11 -0.12 -16.29
C PRO A 63 2.66 -1.55 -16.56
N GLY A 64 2.34 -1.81 -17.83
CA GLY A 64 1.99 -3.16 -18.30
C GLY A 64 0.56 -3.55 -18.02
N PHE A 65 0.29 -4.86 -18.06
CA PHE A 65 -1.06 -5.40 -17.87
C PHE A 65 -1.47 -5.50 -16.40
N ALA A 66 -0.50 -5.63 -15.49
CA ALA A 66 -0.76 -5.71 -14.05
C ALA A 66 -0.81 -4.30 -13.46
N THR A 67 -1.88 -3.56 -13.76
CA THR A 67 -2.13 -2.21 -13.22
C THR A 67 -2.46 -2.30 -11.73
N GLY A 68 -2.52 -1.13 -11.06
CA GLY A 68 -2.88 -1.11 -9.64
C GLY A 68 -4.23 -1.74 -9.36
N ALA A 69 -5.23 -1.51 -10.22
CA ALA A 69 -6.55 -2.13 -10.06
C ALA A 69 -6.48 -3.66 -10.17
N VAL A 70 -5.69 -4.17 -11.11
CA VAL A 70 -5.47 -5.61 -11.27
C VAL A 70 -4.78 -6.20 -10.05
N VAL A 71 -3.75 -5.53 -9.55
CA VAL A 71 -3.04 -5.98 -8.34
C VAL A 71 -3.99 -6.06 -7.14
N LEU A 72 -4.79 -5.01 -6.93
CA LEU A 72 -5.76 -4.98 -5.83
C LEU A 72 -6.76 -6.13 -5.93
N LYS A 73 -7.30 -6.35 -7.12
CA LYS A 73 -8.26 -7.42 -7.36
C LYS A 73 -7.65 -8.79 -7.05
N HIS A 74 -6.42 -9.04 -7.52
CA HIS A 74 -5.72 -10.30 -7.24
C HIS A 74 -5.45 -10.48 -5.75
N MET A 75 -5.05 -9.42 -5.05
CA MET A 75 -4.81 -9.50 -3.61
C MET A 75 -6.09 -9.90 -2.86
N ARG A 76 -7.25 -9.40 -3.29
CA ARG A 76 -8.53 -9.73 -2.63
C ARG A 76 -8.94 -11.19 -2.87
N THR A 77 -8.46 -11.83 -3.93
CA THR A 77 -8.82 -13.22 -4.24
C THR A 77 -7.88 -14.27 -3.64
N LEU A 78 -6.68 -13.87 -3.21
CA LEU A 78 -5.71 -14.80 -2.63
C LEU A 78 -5.86 -14.81 -1.10
N PRO A 79 -6.17 -15.96 -0.48
CA PRO A 79 -6.44 -16.00 0.97
C PRO A 79 -5.34 -15.43 1.84
N SER A 80 -4.07 -15.63 1.45
CA SER A 80 -2.93 -15.12 2.21
C SER A 80 -2.77 -13.60 2.12
N LEU A 81 -3.30 -12.97 1.07
CA LEU A 81 -3.16 -11.54 0.82
C LEU A 81 -4.46 -10.76 1.09
N ALA A 82 -5.60 -11.44 1.06
CA ALA A 82 -6.90 -10.78 1.21
C ALA A 82 -7.04 -9.93 2.49
N PRO A 83 -6.47 -10.32 3.64
CA PRO A 83 -6.56 -9.49 4.85
C PRO A 83 -5.66 -8.25 4.85
N ILE A 84 -4.68 -8.14 3.93
CA ILE A 84 -3.74 -7.03 3.93
C ILE A 84 -4.43 -5.75 3.46
N PRO A 85 -4.45 -4.68 4.28
CA PRO A 85 -5.03 -3.41 3.85
C PRO A 85 -4.21 -2.80 2.72
N VAL A 86 -4.92 -2.25 1.73
CA VAL A 86 -4.33 -1.58 0.56
C VAL A 86 -4.85 -0.16 0.51
N ILE A 87 -3.93 0.79 0.47
CA ILE A 87 -4.24 2.21 0.27
C ILE A 87 -3.77 2.57 -1.14
N VAL A 88 -4.68 3.11 -1.94
CA VAL A 88 -4.41 3.47 -3.33
C VAL A 88 -3.92 4.91 -3.41
N LEU A 89 -2.82 5.12 -4.13
CA LEU A 89 -2.29 6.45 -4.45
C LEU A 89 -2.37 6.63 -5.96
N THR A 90 -2.88 7.76 -6.43
CA THR A 90 -3.01 7.98 -7.86
C THR A 90 -2.71 9.43 -8.25
N GLY A 91 -2.06 9.60 -9.41
CA GLY A 91 -1.92 10.92 -10.03
C GLY A 91 -3.15 11.36 -10.79
N ARG A 92 -4.14 10.48 -10.94
CA ARG A 92 -5.37 10.73 -11.66
C ARG A 92 -6.43 11.34 -10.75
N ASP A 93 -7.47 11.89 -11.35
CA ASP A 93 -8.58 12.51 -10.60
C ASP A 93 -9.31 11.45 -9.76
N LEU A 94 -9.37 11.65 -8.46
CA LEU A 94 -10.04 10.74 -7.53
C LEU A 94 -11.54 10.57 -7.83
N ARG A 95 -12.17 11.57 -8.44
CA ARG A 95 -13.61 11.50 -8.75
C ARG A 95 -13.96 10.30 -9.61
N ASP A 96 -13.02 9.87 -10.47
CA ASP A 96 -13.24 8.75 -11.39
C ASP A 96 -12.87 7.40 -10.79
N TYR A 97 -11.99 7.37 -9.79
CA TYR A 97 -11.36 6.12 -9.32
C TYR A 97 -11.66 5.76 -7.88
N LYS A 98 -12.05 6.72 -7.04
CA LYS A 98 -12.20 6.46 -5.61
C LYS A 98 -13.22 5.37 -5.33
N GLN A 99 -14.44 5.52 -5.85
CA GLN A 99 -15.50 4.57 -5.57
C GLN A 99 -15.21 3.17 -6.11
N PRO A 100 -14.75 3.01 -7.37
CA PRO A 100 -14.36 1.68 -7.86
C PRO A 100 -13.29 1.01 -7.02
N MET A 101 -12.28 1.77 -6.53
CA MET A 101 -11.21 1.19 -5.72
C MET A 101 -11.71 0.77 -4.34
N LEU A 102 -12.58 1.57 -3.73
CA LEU A 102 -13.18 1.20 -2.45
C LEU A 102 -14.03 -0.06 -2.60
N GLU A 103 -14.76 -0.18 -3.70
CA GLU A 103 -15.55 -1.38 -3.99
C GLU A 103 -14.68 -2.62 -4.20
N LEU A 104 -13.47 -2.45 -4.72
CA LEU A 104 -12.49 -3.53 -4.82
C LEU A 104 -11.80 -3.84 -3.50
N GLY A 105 -12.16 -3.13 -2.43
CA GLY A 105 -11.65 -3.41 -1.10
C GLY A 105 -10.46 -2.55 -0.65
N ALA A 106 -10.17 -1.44 -1.34
CA ALA A 106 -9.15 -0.50 -0.85
C ALA A 106 -9.60 0.13 0.46
N ALA A 107 -8.66 0.31 1.39
CA ALA A 107 -8.92 0.97 2.67
C ALA A 107 -9.10 2.47 2.49
N GLY A 108 -8.55 3.04 1.43
CA GLY A 108 -8.71 4.44 1.08
C GLY A 108 -7.97 4.75 -0.20
N CYS A 109 -8.21 5.96 -0.73
CA CYS A 109 -7.59 6.46 -1.95
C CYS A 109 -7.15 7.89 -1.74
N PHE A 110 -5.93 8.20 -2.16
CA PHE A 110 -5.40 9.57 -2.14
C PHE A 110 -4.95 9.98 -3.54
N GLN A 111 -5.17 11.24 -3.86
CA GLN A 111 -4.64 11.83 -5.09
C GLN A 111 -3.27 12.43 -4.81
N LYS A 112 -2.30 12.15 -5.68
CA LYS A 112 -0.97 12.76 -5.59
C LYS A 112 -1.01 14.24 -5.99
N PRO A 113 -0.25 15.12 -5.33
CA PRO A 113 0.63 14.86 -4.20
C PRO A 113 -0.14 14.59 -2.92
N VAL A 114 0.29 13.57 -2.16
CA VAL A 114 -0.43 13.10 -0.98
C VAL A 114 -0.05 13.92 0.24
N ASN A 115 -1.04 14.29 1.05
CA ASN A 115 -0.77 14.91 2.35
C ASN A 115 -0.23 13.84 3.30
N ASP A 116 0.97 14.07 3.82
CA ASP A 116 1.67 13.08 4.64
C ASP A 116 0.93 12.73 5.93
N GLU A 117 0.36 13.73 6.61
CA GLU A 117 -0.35 13.49 7.87
C GLU A 117 -1.61 12.65 7.63
N GLU A 118 -2.36 12.96 6.58
CA GLU A 118 -3.56 12.20 6.23
C GLU A 118 -3.20 10.75 5.88
N LEU A 119 -2.12 10.56 5.13
CA LEU A 119 -1.65 9.22 4.75
C LEU A 119 -1.21 8.45 5.99
N LEU A 120 -0.40 9.05 6.85
CA LEU A 120 0.08 8.40 8.06
C LEU A 120 -1.06 8.04 9.02
N ASP A 121 -2.07 8.90 9.11
CA ASP A 121 -3.25 8.63 9.93
C ASP A 121 -4.01 7.41 9.42
N LEU A 122 -4.25 7.32 8.12
CA LEU A 122 -4.94 6.16 7.56
C LEU A 122 -4.12 4.89 7.69
N ILE A 123 -2.80 4.97 7.50
CA ILE A 123 -1.90 3.83 7.72
C ILE A 123 -2.05 3.33 9.14
N ARG A 124 -1.96 4.22 10.13
CA ARG A 124 -2.06 3.85 11.53
C ARG A 124 -3.39 3.18 11.85
N VAL A 125 -4.49 3.77 11.39
CA VAL A 125 -5.82 3.21 11.61
C VAL A 125 -5.98 1.85 10.93
N SER A 126 -5.46 1.71 9.71
CA SER A 126 -5.55 0.47 8.94
C SER A 126 -4.75 -0.67 9.58
N LEU A 127 -3.73 -0.35 10.35
CA LEU A 127 -2.89 -1.34 11.03
C LEU A 127 -3.40 -1.71 12.43
N LEU A 128 -4.46 -1.05 12.91
CA LEU A 128 -5.04 -1.42 14.19
C LEU A 128 -5.68 -2.81 14.12
N PRO A 129 -5.57 -3.62 15.19
CA PRO A 129 -6.23 -4.92 15.20
C PRO A 129 -7.73 -4.75 15.02
N THR A 130 -8.33 -5.65 14.23
CA THR A 130 -9.80 -5.71 14.12
C THR A 130 -10.35 -6.41 15.36
N ALA A 131 -11.43 -5.85 15.89
CA ALA A 131 -12.07 -6.40 17.08
C ALA A 131 -12.70 -7.77 16.79
#